data_3aca6fbde4c26b4f57bb08e4e0da0fc7
#
_entry.id   3aca6fbde4c26b4f57bb08e4e0da0fc7
#
_cell.length_a   1.000
_cell.length_b   1.000
_cell.length_c   1.000
_cell.angle_alpha   90.00
_cell.angle_beta   90.00
_cell.angle_gamma   90.00
#
_symmetry.space_group_name_H-M   'P 1'
#
loop_
_entity.id
_entity.type
_entity.pdbx_description
1 polymer ?
#
loop_
_entity_poly.entity_id
_entity_poly.type
_entity_poly.pdbx_seq_one_letter_code
_entity_poly.pdbx_strand_id
1 'polypeptide(L)'
;MSRTNRNFALIAALAVSTAGPAAAQVSDGVVKVGVLTDMTGAYSDLAGPGSVVAAQMAAEDFGGKVLGKPIVVISSDHQNKPDIASTTARRWFDEQQVDVIADLVTSSTALAVMPIAAEKRRITLLSGPGSTPIVGEKCTAYNVHYTYNTYAMAAGTGRAVVQQGGKSWFFITADYVFGKSLEADTSKVVEAAGGKIVGGVKAPFPTTDFSSYLLQAQGSGAQIVGLANAGADTINAIKQANEFGLTKKQSLAGLLVFLSDVHSLGLATAKGMYLTTAFYWDRDEASRAWSKRFFERAKKMPTMVQAGVYSELMHYFAAVQAAGTDDADKVMAKMREIPVNDFFAKNGRIGADGLHRHDMYLAQVKSPEESKYPWDYYRIVKTIPAAEAFEPPDPSCPLVKR
;
A
#
# COMPACT_ATOMS: atom_id res chain seq x y z
N MET A 1 68.72 -63.35 -24.00
CA MET A 1 67.68 -62.46 -24.56
C MET A 1 66.57 -62.39 -23.53
N SER A 2 66.59 -61.35 -22.63
CA SER A 2 65.59 -61.14 -21.59
C SER A 2 64.87 -59.81 -21.85
N ARG A 3 63.55 -59.86 -22.04
CA ARG A 3 62.71 -58.67 -22.22
C ARG A 3 62.07 -58.34 -20.89
N THR A 4 62.42 -57.21 -20.31
CA THR A 4 61.85 -56.63 -19.13
C THR A 4 60.63 -55.79 -19.54
N ASN A 5 59.42 -56.19 -19.10
CA ASN A 5 58.24 -55.37 -19.24
C ASN A 5 58.13 -54.43 -18.05
N ARG A 6 58.14 -53.11 -18.32
CA ARG A 6 57.84 -52.04 -17.33
C ARG A 6 56.35 -51.65 -17.49
N ASN A 7 55.54 -52.05 -16.51
CA ASN A 7 54.19 -51.53 -16.35
C ASN A 7 54.20 -50.13 -15.76
N PHE A 8 53.75 -49.14 -16.53
CA PHE A 8 53.42 -47.80 -15.99
C PHE A 8 51.97 -47.81 -15.53
N ALA A 9 51.77 -47.66 -14.20
CA ALA A 9 50.46 -47.40 -13.61
C ALA A 9 50.19 -45.89 -13.66
N LEU A 10 49.17 -45.51 -14.46
CA LEU A 10 48.62 -44.15 -14.46
C LEU A 10 47.71 -43.99 -13.22
N ILE A 11 48.11 -43.15 -12.26
CA ILE A 11 47.27 -42.73 -11.16
C ILE A 11 46.47 -41.52 -11.64
N ALA A 12 45.16 -41.73 -11.94
CA ALA A 12 44.24 -40.64 -12.21
C ALA A 12 43.82 -40.00 -10.90
N ALA A 13 44.32 -38.78 -10.62
CA ALA A 13 43.88 -37.98 -9.50
C ALA A 13 42.50 -37.39 -9.80
N LEU A 14 41.45 -37.90 -9.16
CA LEU A 14 40.13 -37.24 -9.15
C LEU A 14 40.22 -35.94 -8.30
N ALA A 15 40.17 -34.79 -8.97
CA ALA A 15 39.98 -33.52 -8.34
C ALA A 15 38.50 -33.40 -7.90
N VAL A 16 38.20 -33.65 -6.63
CA VAL A 16 36.89 -33.35 -6.01
C VAL A 16 36.81 -31.84 -5.86
N SER A 17 36.11 -31.17 -6.77
CA SER A 17 35.76 -29.77 -6.63
C SER A 17 34.73 -29.63 -5.49
N THR A 18 35.16 -29.24 -4.31
CA THR A 18 34.26 -28.80 -3.23
C THR A 18 33.68 -27.46 -3.65
N ALA A 19 32.46 -27.47 -4.17
CA ALA A 19 31.65 -26.25 -4.27
C ALA A 19 31.45 -25.71 -2.86
N GLY A 20 32.24 -24.74 -2.46
CA GLY A 20 32.01 -24.00 -1.21
C GLY A 20 30.61 -23.35 -1.26
N PRO A 21 29.95 -23.14 -0.11
CA PRO A 21 28.69 -22.42 -0.05
C PRO A 21 28.90 -21.06 -0.74
N ALA A 22 28.05 -20.74 -1.73
CA ALA A 22 28.06 -19.44 -2.36
C ALA A 22 27.92 -18.39 -1.25
N ALA A 23 28.95 -17.54 -1.08
CA ALA A 23 28.95 -16.52 -0.06
C ALA A 23 27.76 -15.58 -0.33
N ALA A 24 26.96 -15.32 0.71
CA ALA A 24 25.87 -14.36 0.67
C ALA A 24 26.41 -13.01 0.16
N GLN A 25 25.85 -12.52 -0.94
CA GLN A 25 26.40 -11.36 -1.62
C GLN A 25 25.38 -10.21 -1.61
N VAL A 26 25.71 -9.16 -0.84
CA VAL A 26 25.06 -7.85 -0.91
C VAL A 26 25.98 -6.93 -1.73
N SER A 27 25.42 -6.26 -2.74
CA SER A 27 26.14 -5.65 -3.85
C SER A 27 27.17 -4.58 -3.43
N ASP A 28 26.83 -3.70 -2.47
CA ASP A 28 27.69 -2.64 -1.95
C ASP A 28 28.01 -2.77 -0.45
N GLY A 29 27.62 -3.91 0.15
CA GLY A 29 27.85 -4.19 1.57
C GLY A 29 26.84 -3.55 2.53
N VAL A 30 25.75 -2.97 2.02
CA VAL A 30 24.64 -2.35 2.77
C VAL A 30 23.32 -2.71 2.08
N VAL A 31 22.26 -2.98 2.84
CA VAL A 31 20.90 -3.02 2.29
C VAL A 31 20.22 -1.69 2.57
N LYS A 32 19.99 -0.91 1.52
CA LYS A 32 19.53 0.47 1.64
C LYS A 32 18.07 0.64 1.21
N VAL A 33 17.25 1.10 2.13
CA VAL A 33 15.83 1.39 1.94
C VAL A 33 15.62 2.88 1.77
N GLY A 34 14.98 3.30 0.69
CA GLY A 34 14.55 4.67 0.47
C GLY A 34 13.05 4.83 0.71
N VAL A 35 12.63 5.53 1.75
CA VAL A 35 11.21 5.90 1.97
C VAL A 35 10.94 7.19 1.22
N LEU A 36 10.28 7.09 0.08
CA LEU A 36 9.95 8.22 -0.78
C LEU A 36 8.45 8.49 -0.70
N THR A 37 8.06 9.51 0.05
CA THR A 37 6.66 9.75 0.40
C THR A 37 6.30 11.23 0.46
N ASP A 38 5.06 11.57 0.80
CA ASP A 38 4.60 12.94 1.04
C ASP A 38 4.83 13.32 2.51
N MET A 39 5.84 14.13 2.79
CA MET A 39 6.19 14.51 4.16
C MET A 39 5.38 15.70 4.70
N THR A 40 4.85 16.56 3.81
CA THR A 40 4.32 17.87 4.20
C THR A 40 2.99 18.23 3.56
N GLY A 41 2.52 17.45 2.57
CA GLY A 41 1.32 17.72 1.79
C GLY A 41 0.07 17.03 2.30
N ALA A 42 -0.88 16.82 1.39
CA ALA A 42 -2.23 16.32 1.67
C ALA A 42 -2.27 14.89 2.24
N TYR A 43 -1.21 14.10 2.04
CA TYR A 43 -1.10 12.72 2.49
C TYR A 43 -0.08 12.50 3.62
N SER A 44 0.50 13.57 4.16
CA SER A 44 1.54 13.48 5.19
C SER A 44 1.08 12.79 6.48
N ASP A 45 -0.18 12.95 6.88
CA ASP A 45 -0.71 12.33 8.10
C ASP A 45 -0.99 10.83 7.94
N LEU A 46 -1.37 10.39 6.73
CA LEU A 46 -1.70 8.99 6.49
C LEU A 46 -0.48 8.12 6.15
N ALA A 47 0.61 8.73 5.71
CA ALA A 47 1.88 8.11 5.34
C ALA A 47 3.06 8.90 5.97
N GLY A 48 3.76 9.72 5.20
CA GLY A 48 4.72 10.74 5.59
C GLY A 48 5.77 10.32 6.62
N PRO A 49 6.02 11.15 7.64
CA PRO A 49 6.97 10.82 8.71
C PRO A 49 6.65 9.51 9.43
N GLY A 50 5.38 9.11 9.50
CA GLY A 50 4.96 7.82 10.08
C GLY A 50 5.47 6.63 9.27
N SER A 51 5.51 6.72 7.95
CA SER A 51 6.10 5.67 7.09
C SER A 51 7.60 5.52 7.35
N VAL A 52 8.31 6.62 7.61
CA VAL A 52 9.74 6.58 7.98
C VAL A 52 9.94 5.88 9.33
N VAL A 53 9.11 6.21 10.33
CA VAL A 53 9.12 5.52 11.63
C VAL A 53 8.87 4.02 11.46
N ALA A 54 7.87 3.64 10.67
CA ALA A 54 7.56 2.24 10.39
C ALA A 54 8.73 1.50 9.73
N ALA A 55 9.39 2.12 8.75
CA ALA A 55 10.56 1.55 8.08
C ALA A 55 11.77 1.38 9.03
N GLN A 56 12.02 2.37 9.88
CA GLN A 56 13.06 2.28 10.92
C GLN A 56 12.77 1.16 11.91
N MET A 57 11.51 1.04 12.36
CA MET A 57 11.09 -0.06 13.24
C MET A 57 11.27 -1.43 12.58
N ALA A 58 10.95 -1.57 11.28
CA ALA A 58 11.15 -2.81 10.55
C ALA A 58 12.65 -3.18 10.48
N ALA A 59 13.52 -2.23 10.17
CA ALA A 59 14.96 -2.44 10.13
C ALA A 59 15.52 -2.87 11.50
N GLU A 60 15.10 -2.21 12.58
CA GLU A 60 15.50 -2.55 13.95
C GLU A 60 15.00 -3.91 14.37
N ASP A 61 13.72 -4.22 14.13
CA ASP A 61 13.10 -5.49 14.53
C ASP A 61 13.66 -6.68 13.72
N PHE A 62 14.15 -6.45 12.50
CA PHE A 62 14.91 -7.45 11.75
C PHE A 62 16.35 -7.64 12.27
N GLY A 63 16.76 -6.88 13.28
CA GLY A 63 18.07 -6.95 13.92
C GLY A 63 19.10 -5.99 13.36
N GLY A 64 18.68 -4.97 12.59
CA GLY A 64 19.53 -3.94 12.00
C GLY A 64 20.45 -4.43 10.87
N LYS A 65 20.38 -5.71 10.51
CA LYS A 65 21.25 -6.37 9.51
C LYS A 65 20.48 -7.45 8.76
N VAL A 66 20.82 -7.65 7.48
CA VAL A 66 20.44 -8.82 6.68
C VAL A 66 21.67 -9.38 5.98
N LEU A 67 21.85 -10.70 5.95
CA LEU A 67 23.06 -11.38 5.47
C LEU A 67 24.35 -10.85 6.12
N GLY A 68 24.27 -10.41 7.39
CA GLY A 68 25.41 -9.81 8.12
C GLY A 68 25.74 -8.37 7.73
N LYS A 69 25.02 -7.76 6.78
CA LYS A 69 25.23 -6.39 6.31
C LYS A 69 24.20 -5.44 6.94
N PRO A 70 24.59 -4.18 7.26
CA PRO A 70 23.69 -3.23 7.88
C PRO A 70 22.50 -2.87 6.97
N ILE A 71 21.33 -2.65 7.58
CA ILE A 71 20.18 -2.05 6.94
C ILE A 71 20.22 -0.54 7.21
N VAL A 72 20.12 0.26 6.16
CA VAL A 72 20.10 1.72 6.26
C VAL A 72 18.80 2.26 5.66
N VAL A 73 18.09 3.10 6.41
CA VAL A 73 16.85 3.76 5.96
C VAL A 73 17.14 5.23 5.70
N ILE A 74 16.87 5.69 4.49
CA ILE A 74 16.87 7.10 4.11
C ILE A 74 15.47 7.53 3.68
N SER A 75 15.19 8.82 3.66
CA SER A 75 13.87 9.32 3.29
C SER A 75 13.94 10.64 2.50
N SER A 76 12.89 10.89 1.70
CA SER A 76 12.74 12.16 0.98
C SER A 76 11.26 12.47 0.76
N ASP A 77 10.97 13.77 0.65
CA ASP A 77 9.64 14.30 0.32
C ASP A 77 9.48 14.42 -1.20
N HIS A 78 8.52 13.71 -1.78
CA HIS A 78 8.16 13.88 -3.19
C HIS A 78 7.09 14.95 -3.44
N GLN A 79 6.51 15.53 -2.36
CA GLN A 79 5.51 16.60 -2.45
C GLN A 79 4.32 16.27 -3.37
N ASN A 80 3.98 15.01 -3.54
CA ASN A 80 2.99 14.49 -4.51
C ASN A 80 3.27 14.86 -5.98
N LYS A 81 4.55 15.17 -6.32
CA LYS A 81 4.99 15.58 -7.65
C LYS A 81 5.78 14.46 -8.34
N PRO A 82 5.30 13.94 -9.48
CA PRO A 82 5.95 12.85 -10.22
C PRO A 82 7.38 13.17 -10.67
N ASP A 83 7.67 14.42 -11.03
CA ASP A 83 8.99 14.89 -11.46
C ASP A 83 10.00 14.86 -10.29
N ILE A 84 9.59 15.31 -9.10
CA ILE A 84 10.44 15.24 -7.89
C ILE A 84 10.69 13.78 -7.52
N ALA A 85 9.66 12.93 -7.53
CA ALA A 85 9.79 11.51 -7.24
C ALA A 85 10.74 10.81 -8.24
N SER A 86 10.59 11.07 -9.54
CA SER A 86 11.43 10.50 -10.60
C SER A 86 12.89 10.93 -10.47
N THR A 87 13.14 12.21 -10.24
CA THR A 87 14.51 12.75 -10.06
C THR A 87 15.17 12.16 -8.82
N THR A 88 14.43 12.07 -7.71
CA THR A 88 14.93 11.49 -6.46
C THR A 88 15.23 9.99 -6.64
N ALA A 89 14.33 9.24 -7.29
CA ALA A 89 14.54 7.81 -7.54
C ALA A 89 15.80 7.55 -8.40
N ARG A 90 15.98 8.30 -9.50
CA ARG A 90 17.21 8.18 -10.34
C ARG A 90 18.47 8.45 -9.52
N ARG A 91 18.51 9.56 -8.79
CA ARG A 91 19.65 9.88 -7.92
C ARG A 91 19.90 8.80 -6.88
N TRP A 92 18.87 8.27 -6.26
CA TRP A 92 18.97 7.21 -5.25
C TRP A 92 19.55 5.93 -5.83
N PHE A 93 19.07 5.50 -7.01
CA PHE A 93 19.56 4.29 -7.65
C PHE A 93 20.98 4.46 -8.24
N ASP A 94 21.27 5.58 -8.90
CA ASP A 94 22.53 5.77 -9.63
C ASP A 94 23.68 6.22 -8.74
N GLU A 95 23.42 7.09 -7.73
CA GLU A 95 24.46 7.70 -6.91
C GLU A 95 24.51 7.17 -5.47
N GLN A 96 23.34 6.83 -4.91
CA GLN A 96 23.25 6.44 -3.50
C GLN A 96 23.05 4.93 -3.31
N GLN A 97 22.97 4.16 -4.39
CA GLN A 97 22.87 2.71 -4.35
C GLN A 97 21.69 2.20 -3.51
N VAL A 98 20.51 2.82 -3.62
CA VAL A 98 19.29 2.36 -2.94
C VAL A 98 18.81 1.06 -3.58
N ASP A 99 18.52 0.04 -2.79
CA ASP A 99 18.07 -1.27 -3.25
C ASP A 99 16.58 -1.35 -3.47
N VAL A 100 15.84 -0.67 -2.60
CA VAL A 100 14.38 -0.70 -2.60
C VAL A 100 13.81 0.68 -2.23
N ILE A 101 12.80 1.11 -2.98
CA ILE A 101 12.00 2.29 -2.61
C ILE A 101 10.68 1.82 -2.02
N ALA A 102 10.32 2.36 -0.85
CA ALA A 102 9.11 2.04 -0.11
C ALA A 102 8.13 3.22 -0.10
N ASP A 103 6.84 2.92 0.05
CA ASP A 103 5.68 3.79 0.19
C ASP A 103 5.20 4.40 -1.14
N LEU A 104 5.80 5.49 -1.66
CA LEU A 104 5.35 6.21 -2.86
C LEU A 104 3.85 6.54 -2.81
N VAL A 105 3.40 7.22 -1.73
CA VAL A 105 1.99 7.33 -1.34
C VAL A 105 1.02 7.80 -2.43
N THR A 106 1.48 8.57 -3.42
CA THR A 106 0.62 9.07 -4.50
C THR A 106 0.72 8.17 -5.73
N SER A 107 -0.41 7.72 -6.29
CA SER A 107 -0.40 6.83 -7.47
C SER A 107 0.35 7.41 -8.67
N SER A 108 0.30 8.73 -8.87
CA SER A 108 1.05 9.39 -9.95
C SER A 108 2.57 9.32 -9.74
N THR A 109 3.06 9.44 -8.49
CA THR A 109 4.49 9.30 -8.18
C THR A 109 4.95 7.85 -8.31
N ALA A 110 4.14 6.89 -7.86
CA ALA A 110 4.41 5.47 -8.02
C ALA A 110 4.54 5.08 -9.50
N LEU A 111 3.56 5.47 -10.33
CA LEU A 111 3.58 5.20 -11.78
C LEU A 111 4.75 5.87 -12.52
N ALA A 112 5.28 6.98 -12.00
CA ALA A 112 6.46 7.62 -12.56
C ALA A 112 7.77 6.94 -12.14
N VAL A 113 7.83 6.37 -10.93
CA VAL A 113 9.04 5.72 -10.39
C VAL A 113 9.16 4.26 -10.81
N MET A 114 8.05 3.51 -10.91
CA MET A 114 8.04 2.09 -11.27
C MET A 114 8.84 1.76 -12.54
N PRO A 115 8.68 2.46 -13.68
CA PRO A 115 9.48 2.17 -14.88
C PRO A 115 10.97 2.48 -14.68
N ILE A 116 11.32 3.48 -13.88
CA ILE A 116 12.72 3.79 -13.53
C ILE A 116 13.32 2.65 -12.69
N ALA A 117 12.59 2.19 -11.69
CA ALA A 117 13.01 1.06 -10.87
C ALA A 117 13.18 -0.22 -11.72
N ALA A 118 12.25 -0.48 -12.64
CA ALA A 118 12.35 -1.62 -13.56
C ALA A 118 13.57 -1.53 -14.50
N GLU A 119 13.85 -0.36 -15.08
CA GLU A 119 15.05 -0.09 -15.88
C GLU A 119 16.34 -0.38 -15.11
N LYS A 120 16.38 0.03 -13.83
CA LYS A 120 17.52 -0.15 -12.94
C LYS A 120 17.55 -1.50 -12.22
N ARG A 121 16.57 -2.38 -12.46
CA ARG A 121 16.39 -3.65 -11.72
C ARG A 121 16.41 -3.42 -10.22
N ARG A 122 15.58 -2.48 -9.74
CA ARG A 122 15.37 -2.14 -8.34
C ARG A 122 13.90 -2.33 -7.98
N ILE A 123 13.64 -2.62 -6.71
CA ILE A 123 12.30 -2.96 -6.25
C ILE A 123 11.57 -1.71 -5.74
N THR A 124 10.27 -1.63 -6.03
CA THR A 124 9.34 -0.69 -5.40
C THR A 124 8.30 -1.44 -4.57
N LEU A 125 8.19 -1.09 -3.30
CA LEU A 125 7.18 -1.57 -2.36
C LEU A 125 6.17 -0.45 -2.15
N LEU A 126 4.91 -0.69 -2.51
CA LEU A 126 3.91 0.34 -2.70
C LEU A 126 2.79 0.19 -1.68
N SER A 127 2.97 0.77 -0.49
CA SER A 127 1.97 0.76 0.58
C SER A 127 0.90 1.83 0.43
N GLY A 128 1.26 2.98 -0.08
CA GLY A 128 0.37 4.14 -0.11
C GLY A 128 -0.47 4.32 -1.38
N PRO A 129 0.05 4.10 -2.60
CA PRO A 129 -0.73 4.32 -3.82
C PRO A 129 -1.83 3.27 -3.97
N GLY A 130 -2.98 3.65 -4.54
CA GLY A 130 -4.14 2.74 -4.62
C GLY A 130 -4.57 2.34 -6.02
N SER A 131 -4.10 3.01 -7.09
CA SER A 131 -4.66 2.81 -8.43
C SER A 131 -4.46 1.40 -8.99
N THR A 132 -5.53 0.79 -9.50
CA THR A 132 -5.51 -0.55 -10.12
C THR A 132 -4.58 -0.69 -11.34
N PRO A 133 -4.32 0.35 -12.18
CA PRO A 133 -3.32 0.25 -13.25
C PRO A 133 -1.92 -0.15 -12.81
N ILE A 134 -1.53 0.04 -11.54
CA ILE A 134 -0.23 -0.37 -10.96
C ILE A 134 0.01 -1.87 -11.13
N VAL A 135 -1.03 -2.68 -11.02
CA VAL A 135 -0.99 -4.16 -11.14
C VAL A 135 -1.67 -4.66 -12.40
N GLY A 136 -2.23 -3.75 -13.20
CA GLY A 136 -2.76 -3.98 -14.53
C GLY A 136 -1.74 -3.64 -15.61
N GLU A 137 -2.13 -2.78 -16.56
CA GLU A 137 -1.33 -2.40 -17.73
C GLU A 137 0.04 -1.78 -17.43
N LYS A 138 0.25 -1.27 -16.21
CA LYS A 138 1.52 -0.65 -15.77
C LYS A 138 2.37 -1.56 -14.88
N CYS A 139 1.97 -2.81 -14.65
CA CYS A 139 2.73 -3.71 -13.81
C CYS A 139 4.16 -3.91 -14.33
N THR A 140 5.10 -4.12 -13.42
CA THR A 140 6.49 -4.46 -13.72
C THR A 140 6.92 -5.70 -12.92
N ALA A 141 8.04 -6.32 -13.30
CA ALA A 141 8.59 -7.46 -12.56
C ALA A 141 9.05 -7.08 -11.14
N TYR A 142 9.22 -5.78 -10.86
CA TYR A 142 9.88 -5.26 -9.67
C TYR A 142 9.00 -4.36 -8.80
N ASN A 143 7.68 -4.34 -9.02
CA ASN A 143 6.75 -3.66 -8.12
C ASN A 143 5.95 -4.64 -7.28
N VAL A 144 5.69 -4.25 -6.04
CA VAL A 144 4.74 -4.91 -5.14
C VAL A 144 3.73 -3.87 -4.66
N HIS A 145 2.46 -4.03 -5.02
CA HIS A 145 1.34 -3.22 -4.55
C HIS A 145 0.79 -3.87 -3.29
N TYR A 146 1.09 -3.29 -2.12
CA TYR A 146 1.12 -4.07 -0.88
C TYR A 146 -0.14 -3.98 -0.02
N THR A 147 -0.61 -2.78 0.27
CA THR A 147 -1.59 -2.57 1.35
C THR A 147 -3.03 -2.69 0.89
N TYR A 148 -3.38 -2.09 -0.23
CA TYR A 148 -4.73 -2.04 -0.81
C TYR A 148 -4.67 -1.58 -2.26
N ASN A 149 -5.80 -1.72 -2.97
CA ASN A 149 -6.01 -1.02 -4.23
C ASN A 149 -7.43 -0.42 -4.27
N THR A 150 -7.72 0.37 -5.29
CA THR A 150 -9.02 1.05 -5.44
C THR A 150 -10.19 0.08 -5.59
N TYR A 151 -9.97 -1.09 -6.18
CA TYR A 151 -10.99 -2.13 -6.22
C TYR A 151 -11.34 -2.70 -4.84
N ALA A 152 -10.33 -2.97 -3.99
CA ALA A 152 -10.57 -3.47 -2.65
C ALA A 152 -11.39 -2.47 -1.80
N MET A 153 -11.13 -1.17 -1.97
CA MET A 153 -11.92 -0.11 -1.32
C MET A 153 -13.37 -0.12 -1.81
N ALA A 154 -13.57 -0.21 -3.11
CA ALA A 154 -14.88 -0.30 -3.74
C ALA A 154 -15.65 -1.56 -3.32
N ALA A 155 -15.00 -2.71 -3.35
CA ALA A 155 -15.57 -4.00 -3.00
C ALA A 155 -16.05 -4.06 -1.55
N GLY A 156 -15.34 -3.40 -0.62
CA GLY A 156 -15.78 -3.29 0.77
C GLY A 156 -16.81 -2.19 0.97
N THR A 157 -16.40 -0.92 0.87
CA THR A 157 -17.25 0.24 1.21
C THR A 157 -18.39 0.43 0.21
N GLY A 158 -18.12 0.41 -1.10
CA GLY A 158 -19.14 0.62 -2.13
C GLY A 158 -20.26 -0.40 -2.05
N ARG A 159 -19.91 -1.68 -1.97
CA ARG A 159 -20.90 -2.78 -1.82
C ARG A 159 -21.70 -2.67 -0.54
N ALA A 160 -21.05 -2.37 0.60
CA ALA A 160 -21.75 -2.25 1.89
C ALA A 160 -22.78 -1.13 1.88
N VAL A 161 -22.45 0.03 1.31
CA VAL A 161 -23.39 1.18 1.23
C VAL A 161 -24.58 0.86 0.32
N VAL A 162 -24.38 0.17 -0.81
CA VAL A 162 -25.49 -0.27 -1.68
C VAL A 162 -26.40 -1.27 -0.97
N GLN A 163 -25.85 -2.23 -0.21
CA GLN A 163 -26.61 -3.21 0.56
C GLN A 163 -27.46 -2.56 1.66
N GLN A 164 -27.04 -1.39 2.16
CA GLN A 164 -27.81 -0.60 3.14
C GLN A 164 -28.84 0.34 2.50
N GLY A 165 -29.08 0.23 1.20
CA GLY A 165 -30.11 1.00 0.50
C GLY A 165 -29.61 2.23 -0.25
N GLY A 166 -28.33 2.54 -0.23
CA GLY A 166 -27.73 3.64 -1.01
C GLY A 166 -27.64 3.31 -2.49
N LYS A 167 -28.71 3.55 -3.25
CA LYS A 167 -28.87 3.06 -4.62
C LYS A 167 -28.45 4.05 -5.71
N SER A 168 -28.48 5.36 -5.47
CA SER A 168 -28.08 6.36 -6.45
C SER A 168 -26.87 7.16 -5.98
N TRP A 169 -25.84 7.24 -6.82
CA TRP A 169 -24.53 7.78 -6.47
C TRP A 169 -24.12 8.95 -7.37
N PHE A 170 -23.57 9.98 -6.75
CA PHE A 170 -22.87 11.07 -7.42
C PHE A 170 -21.45 11.15 -6.87
N PHE A 171 -20.41 11.28 -7.72
CA PHE A 171 -19.03 11.31 -7.26
C PHE A 171 -18.45 12.73 -7.19
N ILE A 172 -17.65 12.97 -6.15
CA ILE A 172 -16.66 14.07 -6.10
C ILE A 172 -15.29 13.41 -6.15
N THR A 173 -14.59 13.60 -7.27
CA THR A 173 -13.41 12.81 -7.64
C THR A 173 -12.17 13.69 -7.71
N ALA A 174 -11.09 13.30 -7.04
CA ALA A 174 -9.79 13.93 -7.22
C ALA A 174 -9.30 13.74 -8.67
N ASP A 175 -9.03 14.85 -9.39
CA ASP A 175 -8.74 14.83 -10.83
C ASP A 175 -7.31 14.38 -11.15
N TYR A 176 -6.96 13.17 -10.71
CA TYR A 176 -5.74 12.48 -11.12
C TYR A 176 -5.97 10.96 -11.14
N VAL A 177 -4.93 10.17 -11.46
CA VAL A 177 -5.08 8.73 -11.73
C VAL A 177 -5.75 7.96 -10.59
N PHE A 178 -5.45 8.28 -9.33
CA PHE A 178 -6.04 7.60 -8.17
C PHE A 178 -7.56 7.85 -8.08
N GLY A 179 -7.98 9.12 -8.08
CA GLY A 179 -9.42 9.44 -7.96
C GLY A 179 -10.22 8.83 -9.12
N LYS A 180 -9.70 8.90 -10.35
CA LYS A 180 -10.32 8.29 -11.53
C LYS A 180 -10.44 6.76 -11.41
N SER A 181 -9.39 6.10 -10.91
CA SER A 181 -9.40 4.66 -10.66
C SER A 181 -10.43 4.30 -9.58
N LEU A 182 -10.47 5.05 -8.47
CA LEU A 182 -11.40 4.80 -7.37
C LEU A 182 -12.86 5.01 -7.78
N GLU A 183 -13.15 6.07 -8.54
CA GLU A 183 -14.48 6.30 -9.13
C GLU A 183 -14.89 5.16 -10.06
N ALA A 184 -14.00 4.75 -10.98
CA ALA A 184 -14.28 3.71 -11.95
C ALA A 184 -14.54 2.34 -11.29
N ASP A 185 -13.68 1.94 -10.35
CA ASP A 185 -13.83 0.67 -9.62
C ASP A 185 -15.07 0.68 -8.73
N THR A 186 -15.36 1.82 -8.07
CA THR A 186 -16.57 1.95 -7.26
C THR A 186 -17.82 1.92 -8.12
N SER A 187 -17.82 2.56 -9.28
CA SER A 187 -18.96 2.53 -10.21
C SER A 187 -19.30 1.10 -10.63
N LYS A 188 -18.30 0.31 -11.04
CA LYS A 188 -18.48 -1.11 -11.38
C LYS A 188 -19.12 -1.91 -10.23
N VAL A 189 -18.57 -1.73 -9.02
CA VAL A 189 -19.07 -2.46 -7.83
C VAL A 189 -20.49 -2.03 -7.45
N VAL A 190 -20.78 -0.73 -7.50
CA VAL A 190 -22.11 -0.17 -7.20
C VAL A 190 -23.16 -0.70 -8.19
N GLU A 191 -22.86 -0.66 -9.48
CA GLU A 191 -23.75 -1.14 -10.55
C GLU A 191 -23.98 -2.66 -10.44
N ALA A 192 -22.92 -3.43 -10.21
CA ALA A 192 -23.01 -4.87 -9.98
C ALA A 192 -23.83 -5.22 -8.73
N ALA A 193 -23.87 -4.35 -7.72
CA ALA A 193 -24.70 -4.49 -6.52
C ALA A 193 -26.13 -3.95 -6.67
N GLY A 194 -26.52 -3.50 -7.87
CA GLY A 194 -27.86 -2.98 -8.18
C GLY A 194 -28.06 -1.50 -7.81
N GLY A 195 -27.01 -0.74 -7.68
CA GLY A 195 -27.02 0.72 -7.61
C GLY A 195 -26.92 1.35 -9.01
N LYS A 196 -26.94 2.68 -9.06
CA LYS A 196 -26.74 3.45 -10.30
C LYS A 196 -25.93 4.70 -10.05
N ILE A 197 -25.12 5.08 -11.04
CA ILE A 197 -24.38 6.33 -11.04
C ILE A 197 -25.22 7.39 -11.76
N VAL A 198 -25.47 8.51 -11.09
CA VAL A 198 -26.29 9.61 -11.65
C VAL A 198 -25.44 10.79 -12.10
N GLY A 199 -24.13 10.78 -11.81
CA GLY A 199 -23.19 11.79 -12.26
C GLY A 199 -21.96 11.88 -11.39
N GLY A 200 -21.13 12.85 -11.68
CA GLY A 200 -19.90 13.13 -10.90
C GLY A 200 -19.24 14.43 -11.35
N VAL A 201 -18.38 14.95 -10.50
CA VAL A 201 -17.56 16.14 -10.76
C VAL A 201 -16.12 15.88 -10.32
N LYS A 202 -15.17 16.49 -11.04
CA LYS A 202 -13.74 16.33 -10.75
C LYS A 202 -13.19 17.60 -10.11
N ALA A 203 -12.52 17.43 -8.97
CA ALA A 203 -11.83 18.48 -8.23
C ALA A 203 -10.32 18.35 -8.44
N PRO A 204 -9.58 19.42 -8.70
CA PRO A 204 -8.11 19.36 -8.74
C PRO A 204 -7.53 18.77 -7.46
N PHE A 205 -6.34 18.16 -7.54
CA PHE A 205 -5.63 17.64 -6.37
C PHE A 205 -4.35 18.45 -6.13
N PRO A 206 -4.11 18.95 -4.91
CA PRO A 206 -5.03 19.00 -3.76
C PRO A 206 -6.10 20.10 -3.89
N THR A 207 -7.25 19.93 -3.22
CA THR A 207 -8.33 20.92 -3.13
C THR A 207 -8.64 21.24 -1.68
N THR A 208 -8.77 22.52 -1.37
CA THR A 208 -9.14 23.00 -0.02
C THR A 208 -10.58 23.49 0.05
N ASP A 209 -11.13 24.00 -1.03
CA ASP A 209 -12.51 24.50 -1.11
C ASP A 209 -13.37 23.59 -2.00
N PHE A 210 -14.31 22.89 -1.37
CA PHE A 210 -15.23 21.96 -2.02
C PHE A 210 -16.62 22.55 -2.28
N SER A 211 -16.86 23.84 -1.99
CA SER A 211 -18.18 24.48 -2.04
C SER A 211 -18.93 24.25 -3.36
N SER A 212 -18.27 24.52 -4.50
CA SER A 212 -18.88 24.37 -5.83
C SER A 212 -19.16 22.92 -6.21
N TYR A 213 -18.30 21.99 -5.78
CA TYR A 213 -18.47 20.56 -6.01
C TYR A 213 -19.60 19.97 -5.17
N LEU A 214 -19.72 20.40 -3.91
CA LEU A 214 -20.78 20.01 -2.99
C LEU A 214 -22.14 20.54 -3.46
N LEU A 215 -22.19 21.77 -4.02
CA LEU A 215 -23.43 22.32 -4.60
C LEU A 215 -23.90 21.49 -5.81
N GLN A 216 -22.98 21.04 -6.68
CA GLN A 216 -23.32 20.15 -7.78
C GLN A 216 -23.80 18.78 -7.27
N ALA A 217 -23.15 18.21 -6.26
CA ALA A 217 -23.58 16.99 -5.63
C ALA A 217 -24.99 17.13 -5.03
N GLN A 218 -25.27 18.24 -4.35
CA GLN A 218 -26.60 18.53 -3.80
C GLN A 218 -27.67 18.63 -4.89
N GLY A 219 -27.35 19.31 -6.00
CA GLY A 219 -28.23 19.46 -7.16
C GLY A 219 -28.52 18.17 -7.92
N SER A 220 -27.68 17.15 -7.78
CA SER A 220 -27.84 15.85 -8.43
C SER A 220 -29.02 15.04 -7.87
N GLY A 221 -29.44 15.29 -6.63
CA GLY A 221 -30.45 14.51 -5.93
C GLY A 221 -30.07 13.06 -5.64
N ALA A 222 -28.79 12.68 -5.78
CA ALA A 222 -28.30 11.36 -5.45
C ALA A 222 -28.51 11.05 -3.96
N GLN A 223 -28.74 9.80 -3.61
CA GLN A 223 -28.79 9.36 -2.21
C GLN A 223 -27.40 9.39 -1.56
N ILE A 224 -26.39 9.02 -2.33
CA ILE A 224 -25.01 8.90 -1.88
C ILE A 224 -24.10 9.85 -2.66
N VAL A 225 -23.29 10.59 -1.93
CA VAL A 225 -22.15 11.32 -2.52
C VAL A 225 -20.88 10.53 -2.22
N GLY A 226 -20.34 9.90 -3.26
CA GLY A 226 -19.11 9.12 -3.19
C GLY A 226 -17.90 10.05 -3.26
N LEU A 227 -17.08 10.06 -2.22
CA LEU A 227 -15.84 10.83 -2.16
C LEU A 227 -14.69 9.97 -2.69
N ALA A 228 -14.39 10.13 -3.98
CA ALA A 228 -13.25 9.45 -4.64
C ALA A 228 -11.97 10.30 -4.51
N ASN A 229 -11.60 10.59 -3.28
CA ASN A 229 -10.42 11.34 -2.84
C ASN A 229 -9.88 10.71 -1.52
N ALA A 230 -8.86 11.31 -0.91
CA ALA A 230 -8.24 10.80 0.31
C ALA A 230 -7.55 11.91 1.12
N GLY A 231 -7.23 11.64 2.39
CA GLY A 231 -6.46 12.53 3.25
C GLY A 231 -7.10 13.89 3.44
N ALA A 232 -6.33 14.96 3.29
CA ALA A 232 -6.81 16.33 3.52
C ALA A 232 -8.02 16.70 2.64
N ASP A 233 -8.06 16.25 1.39
CA ASP A 233 -9.21 16.49 0.50
C ASP A 233 -10.50 15.85 1.03
N THR A 234 -10.43 14.61 1.50
CA THR A 234 -11.58 13.91 2.12
C THR A 234 -12.04 14.62 3.39
N ILE A 235 -11.10 15.01 4.26
CA ILE A 235 -11.39 15.74 5.50
C ILE A 235 -12.12 17.06 5.18
N ASN A 236 -11.59 17.84 4.23
CA ASN A 236 -12.19 19.13 3.83
C ASN A 236 -13.58 18.92 3.22
N ALA A 237 -13.73 17.96 2.32
CA ALA A 237 -15.02 17.65 1.70
C ALA A 237 -16.08 17.26 2.73
N ILE A 238 -15.74 16.40 3.70
CA ILE A 238 -16.67 15.98 4.77
C ILE A 238 -17.05 17.13 5.69
N LYS A 239 -16.08 17.96 6.14
CA LYS A 239 -16.35 19.12 6.99
C LYS A 239 -17.30 20.09 6.31
N GLN A 240 -16.98 20.48 5.06
CA GLN A 240 -17.79 21.44 4.31
C GLN A 240 -19.17 20.87 3.95
N ALA A 241 -19.29 19.58 3.64
CA ALA A 241 -20.59 18.94 3.40
C ALA A 241 -21.50 19.02 4.63
N ASN A 242 -20.96 18.87 5.83
CA ASN A 242 -21.70 19.06 7.07
C ASN A 242 -22.08 20.53 7.30
N GLU A 243 -21.17 21.46 7.10
CA GLU A 243 -21.39 22.89 7.23
C GLU A 243 -22.48 23.41 6.29
N PHE A 244 -22.50 22.95 5.05
CA PHE A 244 -23.52 23.29 4.06
C PHE A 244 -24.84 22.50 4.24
N GLY A 245 -24.91 21.60 5.21
CA GLY A 245 -26.09 20.80 5.49
C GLY A 245 -26.45 19.78 4.42
N LEU A 246 -25.51 19.42 3.54
CA LEU A 246 -25.68 18.38 2.52
C LEU A 246 -26.06 17.06 3.17
N THR A 247 -25.44 16.71 4.29
CA THR A 247 -25.66 15.46 5.03
C THR A 247 -27.06 15.31 5.66
N LYS A 248 -27.88 16.37 5.64
CA LYS A 248 -29.31 16.29 6.03
C LYS A 248 -30.19 15.59 4.98
N LYS A 249 -29.74 15.52 3.72
CA LYS A 249 -30.52 14.98 2.59
C LYS A 249 -29.82 13.86 1.84
N GLN A 250 -28.49 13.84 1.87
CA GLN A 250 -27.65 12.88 1.16
C GLN A 250 -26.64 12.29 2.14
N SER A 251 -26.28 11.02 1.97
CA SER A 251 -25.23 10.38 2.76
C SER A 251 -23.88 10.49 2.05
N LEU A 252 -22.82 10.63 2.82
CA LEU A 252 -21.45 10.59 2.29
C LEU A 252 -20.91 9.16 2.35
N ALA A 253 -20.25 8.74 1.28
CA ALA A 253 -19.44 7.53 1.26
C ALA A 253 -17.95 7.93 1.07
N GLY A 254 -17.18 7.95 2.14
CA GLY A 254 -15.74 8.11 2.09
C GLY A 254 -15.12 6.80 1.58
N LEU A 255 -14.66 6.79 0.32
CA LEU A 255 -14.20 5.56 -0.32
C LEU A 255 -12.80 5.16 0.12
N LEU A 256 -11.97 6.12 0.55
CA LEU A 256 -10.69 5.87 1.19
C LEU A 256 -10.53 6.81 2.38
N VAL A 257 -10.78 6.30 3.57
CA VAL A 257 -10.70 7.02 4.84
C VAL A 257 -9.74 6.31 5.77
N PHE A 258 -8.84 7.06 6.35
CA PHE A 258 -7.83 6.55 7.28
C PHE A 258 -8.18 6.86 8.74
N LEU A 259 -7.51 6.16 9.65
CA LEU A 259 -7.64 6.43 11.09
C LEU A 259 -7.26 7.87 11.46
N SER A 260 -6.25 8.42 10.79
CA SER A 260 -5.82 9.83 10.91
C SER A 260 -6.92 10.81 10.49
N ASP A 261 -7.69 10.47 9.44
CA ASP A 261 -8.77 11.32 8.96
C ASP A 261 -9.93 11.36 9.96
N VAL A 262 -10.29 10.20 10.53
CA VAL A 262 -11.30 10.12 11.58
C VAL A 262 -10.87 10.88 12.84
N HIS A 263 -9.57 10.81 13.18
CA HIS A 263 -9.01 11.60 14.27
C HIS A 263 -9.15 13.12 14.04
N SER A 264 -8.86 13.56 12.82
CA SER A 264 -8.96 14.99 12.42
C SER A 264 -10.39 15.50 12.29
N LEU A 265 -11.33 14.63 11.89
CA LEU A 265 -12.76 14.93 11.80
C LEU A 265 -13.44 14.95 13.17
N GLY A 266 -12.98 14.10 14.09
CA GLY A 266 -13.64 13.78 15.33
C GLY A 266 -14.83 12.83 15.15
N LEU A 267 -15.11 12.04 16.19
CA LEU A 267 -16.16 11.02 16.16
C LEU A 267 -17.57 11.60 15.94
N ALA A 268 -17.85 12.80 16.46
CA ALA A 268 -19.15 13.45 16.27
C ALA A 268 -19.49 13.68 14.78
N THR A 269 -18.45 13.99 13.97
CA THR A 269 -18.59 14.22 12.53
C THR A 269 -18.56 12.89 11.73
N ALA A 270 -17.68 11.96 12.12
CA ALA A 270 -17.42 10.76 11.35
C ALA A 270 -18.27 9.54 11.76
N LYS A 271 -19.04 9.61 12.87
CA LYS A 271 -19.82 8.48 13.39
C LYS A 271 -20.70 7.83 12.36
N GLY A 272 -20.73 6.50 12.41
CA GLY A 272 -21.58 5.68 11.55
C GLY A 272 -21.04 5.49 10.13
N MET A 273 -19.98 6.20 9.73
CA MET A 273 -19.35 6.05 8.41
C MET A 273 -18.79 4.63 8.28
N TYR A 274 -19.07 3.99 7.15
CA TYR A 274 -18.44 2.73 6.76
C TYR A 274 -17.16 3.04 5.98
N LEU A 275 -16.12 2.23 6.24
CA LEU A 275 -14.86 2.29 5.52
C LEU A 275 -14.25 0.89 5.39
N THR A 276 -13.38 0.73 4.41
CA THR A 276 -12.58 -0.47 4.22
C THR A 276 -11.14 -0.19 4.63
N THR A 277 -10.56 -1.10 5.40
CA THR A 277 -9.16 -0.97 5.85
C THR A 277 -8.44 -2.31 5.81
N ALA A 278 -7.14 -2.27 5.53
CA ALA A 278 -6.26 -3.43 5.63
C ALA A 278 -5.81 -3.70 7.07
N PHE A 279 -5.82 -2.66 7.90
CA PHE A 279 -5.28 -2.73 9.25
C PHE A 279 -6.05 -1.81 10.20
N TYR A 280 -6.25 -2.28 11.43
CA TYR A 280 -6.70 -1.46 12.55
C TYR A 280 -5.88 -1.81 13.79
N TRP A 281 -5.35 -0.80 14.47
CA TRP A 281 -4.41 -0.94 15.57
C TRP A 281 -4.94 -1.79 16.74
N ASP A 282 -6.26 -1.72 16.98
CA ASP A 282 -6.93 -2.43 18.07
C ASP A 282 -7.69 -3.70 17.61
N ARG A 283 -7.30 -4.27 16.48
CA ARG A 283 -7.95 -5.46 15.93
C ARG A 283 -7.68 -6.72 16.76
N ASP A 284 -6.43 -6.91 17.16
CA ASP A 284 -5.95 -8.07 17.91
C ASP A 284 -4.72 -7.69 18.78
N GLU A 285 -4.25 -8.63 19.59
CA GLU A 285 -3.14 -8.38 20.51
C GLU A 285 -1.83 -8.03 19.80
N ALA A 286 -1.52 -8.72 18.71
CA ALA A 286 -0.31 -8.46 17.92
C ALA A 286 -0.34 -7.06 17.29
N SER A 287 -1.49 -6.68 16.73
CA SER A 287 -1.71 -5.32 16.19
C SER A 287 -1.56 -4.26 17.28
N ARG A 288 -2.13 -4.47 18.47
CA ARG A 288 -2.00 -3.56 19.62
C ARG A 288 -0.56 -3.43 20.11
N ALA A 289 0.15 -4.55 20.23
CA ALA A 289 1.54 -4.56 20.72
C ALA A 289 2.47 -3.74 19.81
N TRP A 290 2.39 -3.96 18.49
CA TRP A 290 3.16 -3.21 17.52
C TRP A 290 2.76 -1.73 17.49
N SER A 291 1.46 -1.43 17.47
CA SER A 291 0.94 -0.07 17.36
C SER A 291 1.27 0.81 18.57
N LYS A 292 1.35 0.23 19.77
CA LYS A 292 1.81 0.96 20.98
C LYS A 292 3.26 1.40 20.84
N ARG A 293 4.14 0.54 20.34
CA ARG A 293 5.55 0.88 20.07
C ARG A 293 5.68 1.97 18.98
N PHE A 294 4.84 1.88 17.94
CA PHE A 294 4.75 2.92 16.90
C PHE A 294 4.29 4.26 17.51
N PHE A 295 3.26 4.24 18.35
CA PHE A 295 2.72 5.44 19.02
C PHE A 295 3.76 6.12 19.91
N GLU A 296 4.60 5.37 20.61
CA GLU A 296 5.69 5.93 21.43
C GLU A 296 6.64 6.80 20.61
N ARG A 297 6.83 6.50 19.34
CA ARG A 297 7.72 7.21 18.40
C ARG A 297 6.99 8.30 17.61
N ALA A 298 5.88 7.94 16.99
CA ALA A 298 5.13 8.82 16.09
C ALA A 298 4.13 9.74 16.79
N LYS A 299 3.77 9.47 18.06
CA LYS A 299 2.74 10.16 18.86
C LYS A 299 1.34 10.15 18.23
N LYS A 300 1.13 9.26 17.29
CA LYS A 300 -0.15 8.97 16.62
C LYS A 300 -0.29 7.45 16.45
N MET A 301 -1.51 6.92 16.44
CA MET A 301 -1.72 5.52 16.07
C MET A 301 -1.50 5.34 14.57
N PRO A 302 -0.95 4.18 14.18
CA PRO A 302 -0.61 3.93 12.77
C PRO A 302 -1.85 3.78 11.89
N THR A 303 -1.74 4.25 10.67
CA THR A 303 -2.68 3.94 9.58
C THR A 303 -2.35 2.58 8.96
N MET A 304 -3.22 2.11 8.06
CA MET A 304 -2.93 0.90 7.28
C MET A 304 -1.73 1.06 6.34
N VAL A 305 -1.41 2.29 5.88
CA VAL A 305 -0.23 2.55 5.05
C VAL A 305 1.05 2.35 5.85
N GLN A 306 1.12 2.96 7.02
CA GLN A 306 2.30 2.88 7.89
C GLN A 306 2.53 1.45 8.41
N ALA A 307 1.44 0.73 8.75
CA ALA A 307 1.51 -0.68 9.10
C ALA A 307 1.96 -1.55 7.89
N GLY A 308 1.50 -1.20 6.69
CA GLY A 308 1.91 -1.83 5.44
C GLY A 308 3.40 -1.63 5.16
N VAL A 309 3.93 -0.42 5.33
CA VAL A 309 5.38 -0.14 5.16
C VAL A 309 6.24 -1.02 6.08
N TYR A 310 5.85 -1.18 7.33
CA TYR A 310 6.55 -2.09 8.22
C TYR A 310 6.49 -3.55 7.71
N SER A 311 5.30 -4.03 7.37
CA SER A 311 5.09 -5.42 6.93
C SER A 311 5.80 -5.72 5.61
N GLU A 312 5.71 -4.83 4.61
CA GLU A 312 6.39 -5.02 3.32
C GLU A 312 7.91 -5.06 3.44
N LEU A 313 8.50 -4.26 4.35
CA LEU A 313 9.93 -4.25 4.59
C LEU A 313 10.39 -5.48 5.36
N MET A 314 9.65 -5.94 6.38
CA MET A 314 9.93 -7.21 7.06
C MET A 314 9.92 -8.37 6.07
N HIS A 315 8.95 -8.39 5.17
CA HIS A 315 8.86 -9.40 4.10
C HIS A 315 10.02 -9.29 3.09
N TYR A 316 10.38 -8.08 2.69
CA TYR A 316 11.54 -7.82 1.83
C TYR A 316 12.84 -8.31 2.45
N PHE A 317 13.12 -7.98 3.71
CA PHE A 317 14.32 -8.44 4.41
C PHE A 317 14.35 -9.96 4.54
N ALA A 318 13.23 -10.60 4.84
CA ALA A 318 13.12 -12.05 4.86
C ALA A 318 13.40 -12.67 3.46
N ALA A 319 12.93 -12.02 2.39
CA ALA A 319 13.20 -12.46 1.02
C ALA A 319 14.68 -12.30 0.64
N VAL A 320 15.33 -11.18 1.01
CA VAL A 320 16.79 -10.98 0.83
C VAL A 320 17.57 -12.06 1.58
N GLN A 321 17.20 -12.33 2.85
CA GLN A 321 17.83 -13.38 3.65
C GLN A 321 17.67 -14.76 3.00
N ALA A 322 16.49 -15.09 2.50
CA ALA A 322 16.20 -16.37 1.84
C ALA A 322 16.84 -16.50 0.45
N ALA A 323 17.00 -15.38 -0.27
CA ALA A 323 17.68 -15.35 -1.58
C ALA A 323 19.21 -15.45 -1.44
N GLY A 324 19.76 -15.11 -0.27
CA GLY A 324 21.20 -15.02 -0.04
C GLY A 324 21.88 -13.84 -0.77
N THR A 325 21.09 -12.88 -1.26
CA THR A 325 21.56 -11.74 -2.07
C THR A 325 20.49 -10.63 -2.09
N ASP A 326 20.89 -9.41 -2.43
CA ASP A 326 20.02 -8.25 -2.73
C ASP A 326 19.66 -8.12 -4.22
N ASP A 327 20.05 -9.09 -5.05
CA ASP A 327 19.67 -9.14 -6.48
C ASP A 327 18.15 -9.13 -6.65
N ALA A 328 17.62 -8.12 -7.33
CA ALA A 328 16.19 -7.86 -7.38
C ALA A 328 15.38 -9.02 -8.00
N ASP A 329 15.91 -9.75 -8.98
CA ASP A 329 15.19 -10.89 -9.58
C ASP A 329 15.02 -12.02 -8.58
N LYS A 330 16.09 -12.34 -7.84
CA LYS A 330 16.08 -13.40 -6.83
C LYS A 330 15.23 -13.01 -5.62
N VAL A 331 15.32 -11.75 -5.19
CA VAL A 331 14.51 -11.23 -4.09
C VAL A 331 13.03 -11.23 -4.46
N MET A 332 12.64 -10.74 -5.65
CA MET A 332 11.26 -10.76 -6.11
C MET A 332 10.71 -12.19 -6.26
N ALA A 333 11.54 -13.14 -6.70
CA ALA A 333 11.14 -14.56 -6.72
C ALA A 333 10.81 -15.06 -5.31
N LYS A 334 11.64 -14.73 -4.31
CA LYS A 334 11.41 -15.10 -2.90
C LYS A 334 10.22 -14.36 -2.29
N MET A 335 10.01 -13.10 -2.61
CA MET A 335 8.82 -12.36 -2.14
C MET A 335 7.51 -13.00 -2.65
N ARG A 336 7.48 -13.55 -3.85
CA ARG A 336 6.31 -14.28 -4.38
C ARG A 336 6.18 -15.69 -3.79
N GLU A 337 7.28 -16.35 -3.45
CA GLU A 337 7.32 -17.70 -2.89
C GLU A 337 6.86 -17.72 -1.42
N ILE A 338 7.40 -16.82 -0.61
CA ILE A 338 7.18 -16.76 0.84
C ILE A 338 5.83 -16.10 1.12
N PRO A 339 4.93 -16.73 1.90
CA PRO A 339 3.71 -16.05 2.34
C PRO A 339 4.00 -14.98 3.37
N VAL A 340 3.22 -13.90 3.36
CA VAL A 340 3.24 -12.90 4.41
C VAL A 340 2.45 -13.44 5.62
N ASN A 341 3.10 -13.57 6.78
CA ASN A 341 2.49 -14.01 8.02
C ASN A 341 3.02 -13.16 9.18
N ASP A 342 2.33 -12.07 9.48
CA ASP A 342 2.64 -11.17 10.59
C ASP A 342 1.35 -10.59 11.21
N PHE A 343 1.46 -9.48 11.94
CA PHE A 343 0.28 -8.81 12.49
C PHE A 343 -0.56 -8.12 11.40
N PHE A 344 0.01 -7.79 10.24
CA PHE A 344 -0.70 -7.12 9.14
C PHE A 344 -1.53 -8.11 8.34
N ALA A 345 -0.94 -9.20 7.90
CA ALA A 345 -1.59 -10.21 7.06
C ALA A 345 -1.35 -11.64 7.55
N LYS A 346 -2.34 -12.52 7.32
CA LYS A 346 -2.23 -13.97 7.50
C LYS A 346 -2.34 -14.65 6.14
N ASN A 347 -1.33 -15.46 5.79
CA ASN A 347 -1.22 -16.14 4.49
C ASN A 347 -1.32 -15.19 3.28
N GLY A 348 -0.90 -13.95 3.42
CA GLY A 348 -0.85 -12.99 2.31
C GLY A 348 0.02 -13.50 1.18
N ARG A 349 -0.36 -13.26 -0.08
CA ARG A 349 0.33 -13.75 -1.27
C ARG A 349 0.53 -12.64 -2.29
N ILE A 350 1.77 -12.53 -2.79
CA ILE A 350 2.10 -11.63 -3.89
C ILE A 350 1.92 -12.38 -5.21
N GLY A 351 0.98 -11.91 -6.02
CA GLY A 351 0.69 -12.48 -7.34
C GLY A 351 1.74 -12.17 -8.39
N ALA A 352 1.60 -12.77 -9.57
CA ALA A 352 2.45 -12.49 -10.72
C ALA A 352 2.36 -11.01 -11.17
N ASP A 353 1.18 -10.41 -10.99
CA ASP A 353 0.89 -8.99 -11.22
C ASP A 353 1.50 -8.04 -10.18
N GLY A 354 2.16 -8.58 -9.14
CA GLY A 354 2.74 -7.80 -8.05
C GLY A 354 1.74 -7.37 -6.96
N LEU A 355 0.46 -7.75 -7.05
CA LEU A 355 -0.53 -7.43 -6.01
C LEU A 355 -0.39 -8.40 -4.82
N HIS A 356 -0.24 -7.83 -3.63
CA HIS A 356 -0.34 -8.56 -2.37
C HIS A 356 -1.81 -8.74 -1.98
N ARG A 357 -2.30 -9.97 -2.07
CA ARG A 357 -3.67 -10.35 -1.72
C ARG A 357 -3.73 -10.88 -0.30
N HIS A 358 -4.54 -10.25 0.52
CA HIS A 358 -4.75 -10.57 1.94
C HIS A 358 -6.16 -10.16 2.36
N ASP A 359 -6.59 -10.54 3.54
CA ASP A 359 -7.89 -10.16 4.06
C ASP A 359 -7.96 -8.65 4.31
N MET A 360 -9.12 -8.06 3.99
CA MET A 360 -9.47 -6.68 4.29
C MET A 360 -10.58 -6.65 5.35
N TYR A 361 -10.87 -5.49 5.91
CA TYR A 361 -11.86 -5.34 6.96
C TYR A 361 -12.84 -4.23 6.62
N LEU A 362 -14.15 -4.55 6.63
CA LEU A 362 -15.18 -3.54 6.68
C LEU A 362 -15.31 -3.07 8.11
N ALA A 363 -15.14 -1.79 8.33
CA ALA A 363 -15.26 -1.16 9.63
C ALA A 363 -16.35 -0.07 9.62
N GLN A 364 -16.87 0.23 10.78
CA GLN A 364 -17.77 1.36 11.01
C GLN A 364 -17.18 2.26 12.10
N VAL A 365 -17.21 3.56 11.85
CA VAL A 365 -16.74 4.57 12.82
C VAL A 365 -17.73 4.59 13.98
N LYS A 366 -17.21 4.47 15.20
CA LYS A 366 -17.97 4.54 16.46
C LYS A 366 -18.52 5.94 16.70
N SER A 367 -19.60 6.03 17.45
CA SER A 367 -20.03 7.29 18.03
C SER A 367 -19.14 7.68 19.21
N PRO A 368 -19.16 8.96 19.68
CA PRO A 368 -18.43 9.37 20.87
C PRO A 368 -18.74 8.51 22.10
N GLU A 369 -20.00 8.08 22.25
CA GLU A 369 -20.49 7.29 23.38
C GLU A 369 -20.00 5.84 23.33
N GLU A 370 -19.71 5.30 22.14
CA GLU A 370 -19.20 3.95 21.94
C GLU A 370 -17.67 3.87 22.13
N SER A 371 -16.96 4.98 21.96
CA SER A 371 -15.51 5.04 22.13
C SER A 371 -15.13 5.05 23.61
N LYS A 372 -14.32 4.10 24.05
CA LYS A 372 -13.97 3.88 25.46
C LYS A 372 -12.63 4.45 25.88
N TYR A 373 -11.74 4.70 24.92
CA TYR A 373 -10.37 5.18 25.14
C TYR A 373 -9.84 5.92 23.91
N PRO A 374 -8.74 6.67 24.01
CA PRO A 374 -8.18 7.38 22.88
C PRO A 374 -7.90 6.45 21.68
N TRP A 375 -8.24 6.87 20.48
CA TRP A 375 -8.09 6.14 19.22
C TRP A 375 -9.00 4.92 19.06
N ASP A 376 -9.92 4.64 19.97
CA ASP A 376 -10.94 3.61 19.85
C ASP A 376 -12.05 4.03 18.87
N TYR A 377 -11.73 4.12 17.58
CA TYR A 377 -12.60 4.74 16.59
C TYR A 377 -13.40 3.77 15.74
N TYR A 378 -12.96 2.52 15.64
CA TYR A 378 -13.61 1.57 14.73
C TYR A 378 -14.23 0.39 15.47
N ARG A 379 -15.35 -0.04 14.91
CA ARG A 379 -15.89 -1.38 15.12
C ARG A 379 -15.70 -2.15 13.82
N ILE A 380 -14.95 -3.27 13.87
CA ILE A 380 -14.85 -4.19 12.72
C ILE A 380 -16.20 -4.88 12.56
N VAL A 381 -16.81 -4.71 11.38
CA VAL A 381 -18.12 -5.24 11.04
C VAL A 381 -17.99 -6.62 10.39
N LYS A 382 -17.01 -6.75 9.48
CA LYS A 382 -16.78 -7.97 8.71
C LYS A 382 -15.33 -8.07 8.29
N THR A 383 -14.75 -9.27 8.34
CA THR A 383 -13.56 -9.61 7.57
C THR A 383 -13.98 -9.91 6.13
N ILE A 384 -13.31 -9.31 5.16
CA ILE A 384 -13.49 -9.53 3.73
C ILE A 384 -12.33 -10.41 3.26
N PRO A 385 -12.56 -11.70 2.95
CA PRO A 385 -11.49 -12.59 2.50
C PRO A 385 -10.79 -12.04 1.26
N ALA A 386 -9.50 -12.33 1.10
CA ALA A 386 -8.68 -11.87 -0.02
C ALA A 386 -9.34 -12.06 -1.39
N ALA A 387 -9.98 -13.21 -1.61
CA ALA A 387 -10.67 -13.53 -2.87
C ALA A 387 -11.93 -12.69 -3.14
N GLU A 388 -12.52 -12.08 -2.09
CA GLU A 388 -13.66 -11.14 -2.22
C GLU A 388 -13.18 -9.68 -2.27
N ALA A 389 -12.04 -9.39 -1.64
CA ALA A 389 -11.48 -8.05 -1.51
C ALA A 389 -10.78 -7.61 -2.79
N PHE A 390 -10.05 -8.51 -3.44
CA PHE A 390 -9.23 -8.20 -4.60
C PHE A 390 -9.69 -8.95 -5.84
N GLU A 391 -9.51 -8.31 -7.00
CA GLU A 391 -9.72 -8.97 -8.29
C GLU A 391 -8.70 -10.11 -8.53
N PRO A 392 -9.05 -11.10 -9.35
CA PRO A 392 -8.06 -12.01 -9.94
C PRO A 392 -6.94 -11.22 -10.63
N PRO A 393 -5.77 -11.85 -10.89
CA PRO A 393 -4.69 -11.19 -11.63
C PRO A 393 -5.19 -10.60 -12.94
N ASP A 394 -4.87 -9.31 -13.17
CA ASP A 394 -5.35 -8.56 -14.32
C ASP A 394 -4.66 -9.08 -15.61
N PRO A 395 -5.41 -9.56 -16.60
CA PRO A 395 -4.85 -10.04 -17.87
C PRO A 395 -4.19 -8.95 -18.71
N SER A 396 -4.39 -7.67 -18.39
CA SER A 396 -3.67 -6.56 -19.02
C SER A 396 -2.22 -6.42 -18.54
N CYS A 397 -1.88 -7.02 -17.39
CA CYS A 397 -0.50 -7.11 -16.92
C CYS A 397 0.29 -8.11 -17.78
N PRO A 398 1.40 -7.71 -18.45
CA PRO A 398 2.20 -8.58 -19.29
C PRO A 398 2.81 -9.79 -18.57
N LEU A 399 2.88 -9.75 -17.24
CA LEU A 399 3.45 -10.82 -16.41
C LEU A 399 2.44 -11.91 -16.07
N VAL A 400 1.16 -11.66 -16.27
CA VAL A 400 0.09 -12.64 -16.07
C VAL A 400 -0.03 -13.50 -17.32
N LYS A 401 0.40 -14.76 -17.21
CA LYS A 401 0.26 -15.73 -18.32
C LYS A 401 -1.23 -15.99 -18.56
N ARG A 402 -1.65 -15.89 -19.81
CA ARG A 402 -2.99 -16.28 -20.28
C ARG A 402 -3.17 -17.78 -20.32
#